data_1eee611503887ee25ce28d21ef68eea9
#
_entry.id   1eee611503887ee25ce28d21ef68eea9
#
_cell.length_a   1.000
_cell.length_b   1.000
_cell.length_c   1.000
_cell.angle_alpha   90.00
_cell.angle_beta   90.00
_cell.angle_gamma   90.00
#
_symmetry.space_group_name_H-M   'P 1'
#
loop_
_entity.id
_entity.type
_entity.pdbx_description
1 polymer ?
#
loop_
_entity_poly.entity_id
_entity_poly.type
_entity_poly.pdbx_seq_one_letter_code
_entity_poly.pdbx_strand_id
1 'polypeptide(L)'
;MAVTRYFLGGNTASGFVSFYGQFCRGPEDFLWVIKGGPGCGKSSFMKTIGRAAENAGLDVEYVLCSGDPDSVDGVYLPALHTGYADGTAPHVLEAVTPGAAGLYLDLGQFYDRIALQKERRAIELLQTRYRALYREAYARLAAFARPSCPLPAQEERSRRFLRAVTCRGLVSAEPPAGAVQLVSGEELEALRARETAVLYQNPLFPDETEAVYLPDEKRYYHGPDTPLPDLSDVTALLAQAKALHDELEAIYNPHVDFARVYALANSHALRLFKEN
;
A
#
# COMPACT_ATOMS: atom_id res chain seq x y z
N MET A 1 0.59 9.67 20.35
CA MET A 1 0.20 9.56 18.92
C MET A 1 1.44 9.20 18.13
N ALA A 2 1.41 8.09 17.42
CA ALA A 2 2.43 7.65 16.47
C ALA A 2 1.83 7.60 15.06
N VAL A 3 2.59 8.07 14.07
CA VAL A 3 2.24 7.92 12.66
C VAL A 3 3.26 7.00 12.03
N THR A 4 2.81 5.85 11.55
CA THR A 4 3.68 4.86 10.91
C THR A 4 3.36 4.80 9.41
N ARG A 5 4.40 4.70 8.59
CA ARG A 5 4.29 4.58 7.12
C ARG A 5 5.06 3.36 6.65
N TYR A 6 4.48 2.62 5.70
CA TYR A 6 5.10 1.45 5.09
C TYR A 6 4.40 1.10 3.77
N PHE A 7 4.95 0.13 3.04
CA PHE A 7 4.30 -0.41 1.84
C PHE A 7 3.85 -1.84 2.11
N LEU A 8 2.69 -2.22 1.57
CA LEU A 8 2.21 -3.61 1.53
C LEU A 8 2.26 -4.20 0.13
N GLY A 9 2.48 -3.38 -0.88
CA GLY A 9 2.73 -3.79 -2.25
C GLY A 9 4.08 -3.32 -2.74
N GLY A 10 4.80 -4.15 -3.49
CA GLY A 10 6.11 -3.80 -4.02
C GLY A 10 6.34 -4.32 -5.43
N ASN A 11 7.04 -3.50 -6.24
CA ASN A 11 7.56 -3.90 -7.55
C ASN A 11 8.89 -4.64 -7.33
N THR A 12 8.90 -5.95 -7.49
CA THR A 12 10.03 -6.82 -7.11
C THR A 12 10.57 -7.61 -8.31
N ALA A 13 11.68 -8.30 -8.13
CA ALA A 13 12.22 -9.23 -9.13
C ALA A 13 11.27 -10.40 -9.44
N SER A 14 10.32 -10.70 -8.54
CA SER A 14 9.28 -11.73 -8.74
C SER A 14 7.97 -11.16 -9.30
N GLY A 15 7.97 -9.90 -9.75
CA GLY A 15 6.77 -9.17 -10.16
C GLY A 15 6.18 -8.33 -9.03
N PHE A 16 4.88 -8.03 -9.10
CA PHE A 16 4.21 -7.33 -8.01
C PHE A 16 3.93 -8.30 -6.87
N VAL A 17 4.53 -8.03 -5.71
CA VAL A 17 4.29 -8.78 -4.48
C VAL A 17 3.38 -7.99 -3.57
N SER A 18 2.36 -8.65 -3.02
CA SER A 18 1.31 -8.04 -2.21
C SER A 18 1.16 -8.74 -0.85
N PHE A 19 1.27 -7.98 0.22
CA PHE A 19 0.98 -8.40 1.59
C PHE A 19 -0.36 -7.86 2.10
N TYR A 20 -1.20 -7.31 1.23
CA TYR A 20 -2.50 -6.76 1.61
C TYR A 20 -3.45 -7.80 2.22
N GLY A 21 -3.23 -9.09 1.96
CA GLY A 21 -3.98 -10.17 2.63
C GLY A 21 -3.84 -10.18 4.15
N GLN A 22 -2.82 -9.53 4.69
CA GLN A 22 -2.55 -9.42 6.14
C GLN A 22 -3.08 -8.10 6.74
N PHE A 23 -3.52 -7.15 5.91
CA PHE A 23 -3.92 -5.83 6.36
C PHE A 23 -5.28 -5.87 7.06
N CYS A 24 -5.33 -5.33 8.29
CA CYS A 24 -6.57 -5.22 9.08
C CYS A 24 -7.27 -6.59 9.22
N ARG A 25 -6.57 -7.55 9.87
CA ARG A 25 -7.00 -8.96 10.02
C ARG A 25 -7.05 -9.43 11.46
N GLY A 26 -6.93 -8.52 12.42
CA GLY A 26 -7.16 -8.83 13.82
C GLY A 26 -8.59 -9.34 14.07
N PRO A 27 -8.84 -10.06 15.17
CA PRO A 27 -10.15 -10.66 15.46
C PRO A 27 -11.27 -9.63 15.64
N GLU A 28 -10.92 -8.40 16.00
CA GLU A 28 -11.86 -7.28 16.20
C GLU A 28 -11.84 -6.28 15.03
N ASP A 29 -10.97 -6.51 14.03
CA ASP A 29 -10.78 -5.55 12.95
C ASP A 29 -11.96 -5.51 11.97
N PHE A 30 -12.23 -4.31 11.48
CA PHE A 30 -13.20 -4.06 10.42
C PHE A 30 -12.57 -3.33 9.23
N LEU A 31 -12.61 -3.93 8.05
CA LEU A 31 -11.99 -3.41 6.83
C LEU A 31 -13.02 -2.82 5.85
N TRP A 32 -12.88 -1.55 5.54
CA TRP A 32 -13.57 -0.90 4.43
C TRP A 32 -12.75 -1.04 3.14
N VAL A 33 -13.23 -1.84 2.20
CA VAL A 33 -12.60 -2.04 0.89
C VAL A 33 -13.15 -1.01 -0.09
N ILE A 34 -12.30 -0.05 -0.49
CA ILE A 34 -12.70 1.04 -1.38
C ILE A 34 -12.56 0.59 -2.82
N LYS A 35 -13.64 0.65 -3.58
CA LYS A 35 -13.69 0.38 -5.02
C LYS A 35 -13.87 1.69 -5.79
N GLY A 36 -13.29 1.76 -6.98
CA GLY A 36 -13.38 2.91 -7.88
C GLY A 36 -12.18 2.97 -8.82
N GLY A 37 -12.34 3.61 -9.97
CA GLY A 37 -11.28 3.75 -10.96
C GLY A 37 -10.22 4.77 -10.58
N PRO A 38 -9.28 5.05 -11.50
CA PRO A 38 -8.27 6.10 -11.32
C PRO A 38 -8.91 7.46 -11.03
N GLY A 39 -8.24 8.29 -10.25
CA GLY A 39 -8.65 9.67 -10.01
C GLY A 39 -9.96 9.88 -9.24
N CYS A 40 -10.64 8.82 -8.73
CA CYS A 40 -11.92 8.99 -8.03
C CYS A 40 -11.81 9.42 -6.56
N GLY A 41 -10.60 9.70 -6.08
CA GLY A 41 -10.39 10.26 -4.74
C GLY A 41 -10.16 9.22 -3.63
N LYS A 42 -9.85 7.94 -3.92
CA LYS A 42 -9.59 6.89 -2.92
C LYS A 42 -8.51 7.30 -1.91
N SER A 43 -7.33 7.72 -2.41
CA SER A 43 -6.23 8.20 -1.56
C SER A 43 -6.64 9.41 -0.72
N SER A 44 -7.33 10.39 -1.30
CA SER A 44 -7.83 11.57 -0.58
C SER A 44 -8.84 11.20 0.51
N PHE A 45 -9.72 10.23 0.23
CA PHE A 45 -10.67 9.69 1.21
C PHE A 45 -9.91 9.12 2.42
N MET A 46 -8.95 8.21 2.17
CA MET A 46 -8.15 7.59 3.23
C MET A 46 -7.31 8.60 4.02
N LYS A 47 -6.71 9.57 3.33
CA LYS A 47 -6.00 10.69 3.99
C LYS A 47 -6.92 11.54 4.86
N THR A 48 -8.19 11.73 4.49
CA THR A 48 -9.17 12.44 5.32
C THR A 48 -9.45 11.69 6.61
N ILE A 49 -9.64 10.37 6.54
CA ILE A 49 -9.81 9.50 7.71
C ILE A 49 -8.59 9.56 8.64
N GLY A 50 -7.39 9.36 8.07
CA GLY A 50 -6.15 9.36 8.85
C GLY A 50 -5.89 10.69 9.55
N ARG A 51 -6.06 11.83 8.84
CA ARG A 51 -5.91 13.16 9.44
C ARG A 51 -6.92 13.42 10.56
N ALA A 52 -8.16 12.95 10.42
CA ALA A 52 -9.15 13.06 11.48
C ALA A 52 -8.72 12.28 12.74
N ALA A 53 -8.13 11.10 12.57
CA ALA A 53 -7.58 10.30 13.67
C ALA A 53 -6.34 10.97 14.30
N GLU A 54 -5.42 11.49 13.49
CA GLU A 54 -4.27 12.27 13.97
C GLU A 54 -4.73 13.47 14.81
N ASN A 55 -5.72 14.23 14.32
CA ASN A 55 -6.27 15.37 15.06
C ASN A 55 -6.95 14.97 16.37
N ALA A 56 -7.46 13.74 16.47
CA ALA A 56 -7.99 13.16 17.69
C ALA A 56 -6.91 12.56 18.61
N GLY A 57 -5.62 12.63 18.23
CA GLY A 57 -4.50 12.11 19.02
C GLY A 57 -4.32 10.61 18.94
N LEU A 58 -4.95 9.92 18.00
CA LEU A 58 -4.85 8.48 17.82
C LEU A 58 -3.62 8.10 16.99
N ASP A 59 -3.13 6.89 17.18
CA ASP A 59 -2.11 6.30 16.34
C ASP A 59 -2.69 5.94 14.96
N VAL A 60 -1.92 6.19 13.90
CA VAL A 60 -2.34 5.97 12.52
C VAL A 60 -1.24 5.24 11.76
N GLU A 61 -1.63 4.21 11.00
CA GLU A 61 -0.76 3.54 10.05
C GLU A 61 -1.21 3.85 8.62
N TYR A 62 -0.30 4.40 7.79
CA TYR A 62 -0.54 4.63 6.37
C TYR A 62 0.21 3.60 5.52
N VAL A 63 -0.51 2.96 4.61
CA VAL A 63 0.07 2.14 3.56
C VAL A 63 0.29 3.01 2.34
N LEU A 64 1.56 3.20 1.97
CA LEU A 64 1.95 4.00 0.81
C LEU A 64 1.76 3.20 -0.49
N CYS A 65 1.43 3.91 -1.57
CA CYS A 65 1.34 3.31 -2.89
C CYS A 65 2.73 3.15 -3.52
N SER A 66 3.09 1.94 -3.96
CA SER A 66 4.36 1.72 -4.66
C SER A 66 4.36 2.23 -6.12
N GLY A 67 3.20 2.49 -6.69
CA GLY A 67 3.06 3.14 -8.00
C GLY A 67 3.21 4.66 -7.93
N ASP A 68 2.73 5.27 -6.85
CA ASP A 68 2.79 6.71 -6.58
C ASP A 68 3.01 6.96 -5.08
N PRO A 69 4.26 7.17 -4.63
CA PRO A 69 4.58 7.32 -3.20
C PRO A 69 3.91 8.51 -2.48
N ASP A 70 3.33 9.46 -3.22
CA ASP A 70 2.54 10.55 -2.62
C ASP A 70 1.10 10.12 -2.32
N SER A 71 0.67 8.99 -2.86
CA SER A 71 -0.64 8.39 -2.63
C SER A 71 -0.59 7.36 -1.52
N VAL A 72 -1.75 7.11 -0.90
CA VAL A 72 -1.93 6.02 0.06
C VAL A 72 -2.92 5.00 -0.49
N ASP A 73 -2.60 3.74 -0.29
CA ASP A 73 -3.43 2.59 -0.66
C ASP A 73 -4.15 1.99 0.55
N GLY A 74 -3.82 2.46 1.77
CA GLY A 74 -4.50 2.06 2.98
C GLY A 74 -4.27 3.02 4.14
N VAL A 75 -5.20 3.01 5.10
CA VAL A 75 -5.07 3.63 6.41
C VAL A 75 -5.66 2.70 7.45
N TYR A 76 -4.95 2.48 8.54
CA TYR A 76 -5.40 1.67 9.66
C TYR A 76 -5.32 2.46 10.96
N LEU A 77 -6.37 2.35 11.76
CA LEU A 77 -6.55 3.01 13.04
C LEU A 77 -6.55 1.94 14.14
N PRO A 78 -5.38 1.62 14.74
CA PRO A 78 -5.26 0.50 15.67
C PRO A 78 -6.21 0.58 16.86
N ALA A 79 -6.36 1.78 17.44
CA ALA A 79 -7.23 2.00 18.60
C ALA A 79 -8.74 1.82 18.30
N LEU A 80 -9.13 1.88 17.03
CA LEU A 80 -10.51 1.73 16.58
C LEU A 80 -10.73 0.42 15.81
N HIS A 81 -9.74 -0.44 15.74
CA HIS A 81 -9.79 -1.70 14.99
C HIS A 81 -10.37 -1.54 13.58
N THR A 82 -10.07 -0.42 12.91
CA THR A 82 -10.71 -0.08 11.64
C THR A 82 -9.68 0.28 10.59
N GLY A 83 -9.79 -0.36 9.42
CA GLY A 83 -8.96 -0.10 8.25
C GLY A 83 -9.77 0.32 7.03
N TYR A 84 -9.13 1.10 6.17
CA TYR A 84 -9.61 1.43 4.83
C TYR A 84 -8.52 1.08 3.84
N ALA A 85 -8.84 0.37 2.77
CA ALA A 85 -7.85 0.01 1.76
C ALA A 85 -8.40 0.13 0.34
N ASP A 86 -7.52 0.50 -0.60
CA ASP A 86 -7.81 0.40 -2.03
C ASP A 86 -7.96 -1.07 -2.43
N GLY A 87 -9.15 -1.45 -2.88
CA GLY A 87 -9.47 -2.81 -3.34
C GLY A 87 -9.35 -2.98 -4.84
N THR A 88 -8.70 -2.04 -5.56
CA THR A 88 -8.53 -2.13 -7.00
C THR A 88 -7.20 -2.77 -7.40
N ALA A 89 -7.06 -3.19 -8.65
CA ALA A 89 -5.80 -3.75 -9.14
C ALA A 89 -4.64 -2.73 -8.99
N PRO A 90 -3.43 -3.19 -8.63
CA PRO A 90 -2.97 -4.59 -8.55
C PRO A 90 -3.29 -5.31 -7.23
N HIS A 91 -3.84 -4.64 -6.20
CA HIS A 91 -4.00 -5.21 -4.86
C HIS A 91 -5.16 -6.22 -4.76
N VAL A 92 -6.25 -5.98 -5.47
CA VAL A 92 -7.47 -6.82 -5.53
C VAL A 92 -7.88 -7.37 -4.16
N LEU A 93 -8.29 -6.46 -3.27
CA LEU A 93 -8.81 -6.83 -1.96
C LEU A 93 -10.32 -7.11 -2.01
N GLU A 94 -10.72 -8.11 -1.23
CA GLU A 94 -12.12 -8.44 -1.00
C GLU A 94 -12.42 -8.45 0.51
N ALA A 95 -13.67 -8.13 0.87
CA ALA A 95 -14.13 -8.23 2.25
C ALA A 95 -14.24 -9.71 2.64
N VAL A 96 -13.47 -10.16 3.65
CA VAL A 96 -13.38 -11.58 4.02
C VAL A 96 -14.70 -12.12 4.58
N THR A 97 -15.35 -11.35 5.44
CA THR A 97 -16.65 -11.72 6.01
C THR A 97 -17.56 -10.50 5.86
N PRO A 98 -18.20 -10.33 4.67
CA PRO A 98 -18.98 -9.14 4.40
C PRO A 98 -20.05 -8.88 5.46
N GLY A 99 -20.09 -7.66 5.97
CA GLY A 99 -20.99 -7.24 7.04
C GLY A 99 -20.48 -7.50 8.45
N ALA A 100 -19.64 -8.53 8.67
CA ALA A 100 -19.11 -8.85 10.00
C ALA A 100 -17.68 -8.31 10.22
N ALA A 101 -16.79 -8.50 9.25
CA ALA A 101 -15.41 -8.04 9.34
C ALA A 101 -15.01 -7.07 8.22
N GLY A 102 -15.93 -6.68 7.35
CA GLY A 102 -15.67 -5.68 6.33
C GLY A 102 -16.83 -5.41 5.40
N LEU A 103 -16.77 -4.29 4.71
CA LEU A 103 -17.75 -3.85 3.72
C LEU A 103 -17.04 -3.15 2.54
N TYR A 104 -17.81 -2.95 1.47
CA TYR A 104 -17.34 -2.21 0.30
C TYR A 104 -17.79 -0.76 0.33
N LEU A 105 -16.91 0.12 -0.08
CA LEU A 105 -17.18 1.53 -0.39
C LEU A 105 -16.97 1.75 -1.88
N ASP A 106 -18.04 1.88 -2.64
CA ASP A 106 -17.98 2.17 -4.07
C ASP A 106 -17.94 3.67 -4.33
N LEU A 107 -16.77 4.23 -4.60
CA LEU A 107 -16.63 5.62 -5.03
C LEU A 107 -16.98 5.81 -6.51
N GLY A 108 -17.08 4.73 -7.28
CA GLY A 108 -17.55 4.77 -8.67
C GLY A 108 -19.01 5.23 -8.80
N GLN A 109 -19.82 5.15 -7.73
CA GLN A 109 -21.17 5.70 -7.70
C GLN A 109 -21.23 7.22 -7.92
N PHE A 110 -20.11 7.91 -7.76
CA PHE A 110 -19.99 9.37 -7.92
C PHE A 110 -19.48 9.79 -9.30
N TYR A 111 -19.35 8.85 -10.24
CA TYR A 111 -18.99 9.16 -11.63
C TYR A 111 -20.17 9.69 -12.44
N ASP A 112 -19.92 10.68 -13.33
CA ASP A 112 -20.75 10.90 -14.50
C ASP A 112 -20.49 9.79 -15.53
N ARG A 113 -21.23 8.71 -15.42
CA ARG A 113 -21.11 7.53 -16.28
C ARG A 113 -21.33 7.87 -17.76
N ILE A 114 -22.25 8.80 -18.05
CA ILE A 114 -22.60 9.15 -19.45
C ILE A 114 -21.45 9.91 -20.11
N ALA A 115 -20.83 10.81 -19.37
CA ALA A 115 -19.65 11.55 -19.85
C ALA A 115 -18.46 10.60 -20.03
N LEU A 116 -18.12 9.77 -19.04
CA LEU A 116 -17.02 8.80 -19.13
C LEU A 116 -17.22 7.77 -20.26
N GLN A 117 -18.46 7.45 -20.60
CA GLN A 117 -18.75 6.53 -21.71
C GLN A 117 -18.30 7.10 -23.08
N LYS A 118 -18.29 8.45 -23.23
CA LYS A 118 -17.78 9.11 -24.42
C LYS A 118 -16.25 9.05 -24.51
N GLU A 119 -15.57 9.04 -23.36
CA GLU A 119 -14.11 8.96 -23.25
C GLU A 119 -13.57 7.53 -23.29
N ARG A 120 -14.43 6.55 -23.42
CA ARG A 120 -14.09 5.12 -23.30
C ARG A 120 -12.87 4.71 -24.12
N ARG A 121 -12.78 5.15 -25.40
CA ARG A 121 -11.67 4.77 -26.28
C ARG A 121 -10.33 5.33 -25.81
N ALA A 122 -10.31 6.58 -25.34
CA ALA A 122 -9.11 7.22 -24.78
C ALA A 122 -8.67 6.48 -23.50
N ILE A 123 -9.62 6.17 -22.61
CA ILE A 123 -9.39 5.42 -21.38
C ILE A 123 -8.77 4.05 -21.68
N GLU A 124 -9.37 3.26 -22.58
CA GLU A 124 -8.90 1.92 -22.94
C GLU A 124 -7.49 1.95 -23.58
N LEU A 125 -7.21 2.97 -24.40
CA LEU A 125 -5.89 3.15 -25.01
C LEU A 125 -4.82 3.45 -23.94
N LEU A 126 -5.07 4.40 -23.04
CA LEU A 126 -4.15 4.75 -21.95
C LEU A 126 -3.91 3.55 -21.02
N GLN A 127 -4.96 2.83 -20.66
CA GLN A 127 -4.84 1.61 -19.85
C GLN A 127 -3.98 0.54 -20.53
N THR A 128 -4.10 0.38 -21.83
CA THR A 128 -3.32 -0.60 -22.61
C THR A 128 -1.84 -0.21 -22.61
N ARG A 129 -1.52 1.06 -22.85
CA ARG A 129 -0.15 1.58 -22.85
C ARG A 129 0.47 1.51 -21.45
N TYR A 130 -0.25 1.94 -20.43
CA TYR A 130 0.15 1.87 -19.04
C TYR A 130 0.53 0.43 -18.62
N ARG A 131 -0.34 -0.56 -18.92
CA ARG A 131 -0.07 -1.97 -18.62
C ARG A 131 1.13 -2.53 -19.39
N ALA A 132 1.39 -2.03 -20.60
CA ALA A 132 2.56 -2.44 -21.37
C ALA A 132 3.87 -1.99 -20.72
N LEU A 133 3.93 -0.75 -20.20
CA LEU A 133 5.08 -0.23 -19.49
C LEU A 133 5.36 -1.02 -18.18
N TYR A 134 4.31 -1.36 -17.43
CA TYR A 134 4.49 -2.21 -16.24
C TYR A 134 5.01 -3.61 -16.59
N ARG A 135 4.50 -4.22 -17.66
CA ARG A 135 5.02 -5.53 -18.13
C ARG A 135 6.50 -5.45 -18.50
N GLU A 136 6.91 -4.37 -19.16
CA GLU A 136 8.33 -4.16 -19.49
C GLU A 136 9.17 -3.93 -18.24
N ALA A 137 8.72 -3.10 -17.31
CA ALA A 137 9.39 -2.89 -16.03
C ALA A 137 9.58 -4.20 -15.25
N TYR A 138 8.54 -5.04 -15.18
CA TYR A 138 8.66 -6.36 -14.55
C TYR A 138 9.59 -7.32 -15.30
N ALA A 139 9.64 -7.26 -16.61
CA ALA A 139 10.61 -8.05 -17.38
C ALA A 139 12.06 -7.62 -17.06
N ARG A 140 12.31 -6.31 -16.87
CA ARG A 140 13.62 -5.81 -16.43
C ARG A 140 13.95 -6.23 -15.00
N LEU A 141 12.98 -6.12 -14.09
CA LEU A 141 13.14 -6.55 -12.69
C LEU A 141 13.44 -8.05 -12.61
N ALA A 142 12.78 -8.88 -13.42
CA ALA A 142 12.99 -10.32 -13.44
C ALA A 142 14.42 -10.73 -13.82
N ALA A 143 15.17 -9.86 -14.53
CA ALA A 143 16.58 -10.10 -14.83
C ALA A 143 17.47 -10.11 -13.57
N PHE A 144 17.00 -9.55 -12.46
CA PHE A 144 17.67 -9.56 -11.17
C PHE A 144 17.22 -10.73 -10.25
N ALA A 145 16.26 -11.55 -10.70
CA ALA A 145 15.76 -12.65 -9.88
C ALA A 145 16.88 -13.58 -9.41
N ARG A 146 16.81 -13.95 -8.14
CA ARG A 146 17.74 -14.92 -7.52
C ARG A 146 16.97 -16.22 -7.29
N PRO A 147 17.68 -17.37 -7.18
CA PRO A 147 17.05 -18.58 -6.67
C PRO A 147 16.40 -18.28 -5.31
N SER A 148 15.07 -18.32 -5.25
CA SER A 148 14.38 -18.10 -3.98
C SER A 148 14.50 -19.33 -3.10
N CYS A 149 14.81 -19.13 -1.82
CA CYS A 149 14.49 -20.12 -0.80
C CYS A 149 13.05 -19.80 -0.35
N PRO A 150 12.05 -20.63 -0.68
CA PRO A 150 10.69 -20.33 -0.28
C PRO A 150 10.64 -20.13 1.24
N LEU A 151 10.12 -18.99 1.68
CA LEU A 151 9.81 -18.82 3.09
C LEU A 151 8.83 -19.92 3.50
N PRO A 152 8.98 -20.50 4.69
CA PRO A 152 8.06 -21.54 5.17
C PRO A 152 6.61 -21.04 5.04
N ALA A 153 5.73 -21.88 4.50
CA ALA A 153 4.31 -21.56 4.26
C ALA A 153 3.52 -21.22 5.55
N GLN A 154 4.13 -21.38 6.71
CA GLN A 154 3.56 -21.16 8.05
C GLN A 154 3.91 -19.80 8.67
N GLU A 155 4.53 -18.88 7.92
CA GLU A 155 4.80 -17.57 8.47
C GLU A 155 3.53 -16.70 8.48
N GLU A 156 2.72 -16.82 9.54
CA GLU A 156 1.56 -15.95 9.84
C GLU A 156 1.97 -14.52 10.25
N ARG A 157 3.25 -14.20 10.24
CA ARG A 157 3.78 -12.92 10.71
C ARG A 157 3.48 -11.80 9.76
N SER A 158 3.30 -10.61 10.33
CA SER A 158 3.08 -9.39 9.55
C SER A 158 4.30 -9.05 8.70
N ARG A 159 4.14 -9.05 7.38
CA ARG A 159 5.15 -8.68 6.40
C ARG A 159 4.82 -7.35 5.77
N ARG A 160 5.85 -6.51 5.63
CA ARG A 160 5.75 -5.16 5.07
C ARG A 160 7.01 -4.86 4.26
N PHE A 161 6.99 -3.78 3.50
CA PHE A 161 8.19 -3.19 2.95
C PHE A 161 8.39 -1.81 3.59
N LEU A 162 9.62 -1.51 4.03
CA LEU A 162 10.00 -0.16 4.42
C LEU A 162 10.43 0.65 3.20
N ARG A 163 10.99 -0.02 2.20
CA ARG A 163 11.44 0.56 0.93
C ARG A 163 10.68 -0.07 -0.23
N ALA A 164 10.41 0.70 -1.27
CA ALA A 164 9.79 0.19 -2.49
C ALA A 164 10.46 0.75 -3.74
N VAL A 165 10.51 -0.06 -4.80
CA VAL A 165 10.88 0.39 -6.14
C VAL A 165 9.67 1.08 -6.76
N THR A 166 9.81 2.37 -7.08
CA THR A 166 8.71 3.25 -7.49
C THR A 166 9.05 4.01 -8.77
N CYS A 167 8.13 4.84 -9.22
CA CYS A 167 8.35 5.79 -10.31
C CYS A 167 9.43 6.87 -10.02
N ARG A 168 9.88 6.97 -8.77
CA ARG A 168 10.95 7.88 -8.31
C ARG A 168 12.23 7.15 -7.91
N GLY A 169 12.36 5.89 -8.29
CA GLY A 169 13.44 5.00 -7.83
C GLY A 169 13.08 4.29 -6.54
N LEU A 170 14.10 3.98 -5.75
CA LEU A 170 13.92 3.38 -4.44
C LEU A 170 13.46 4.45 -3.44
N VAL A 171 12.24 4.33 -2.96
CA VAL A 171 11.68 5.24 -1.95
C VAL A 171 11.58 4.51 -0.62
N SER A 172 12.03 5.17 0.44
CA SER A 172 11.94 4.68 1.82
C SER A 172 10.79 5.39 2.55
N ALA A 173 9.97 4.61 3.24
CA ALA A 173 9.10 5.12 4.28
C ALA A 173 9.92 5.40 5.55
N GLU A 174 9.37 6.20 6.45
CA GLU A 174 9.99 6.39 7.76
C GLU A 174 9.86 5.09 8.58
N PRO A 175 10.95 4.65 9.25
CA PRO A 175 10.84 3.50 10.15
C PRO A 175 9.85 3.78 11.29
N PRO A 176 9.26 2.73 11.89
CA PRO A 176 8.41 2.89 13.05
C PRO A 176 9.12 3.66 14.18
N ALA A 177 8.35 4.40 14.97
CA ALA A 177 8.90 5.13 16.11
C ALA A 177 9.63 4.16 17.06
N GLY A 178 10.88 4.47 17.39
CA GLY A 178 11.72 3.66 18.28
C GLY A 178 13.21 3.80 17.93
N ALA A 179 14.06 3.18 18.75
CA ALA A 179 15.49 3.15 18.48
C ALA A 179 15.79 2.21 17.29
N VAL A 180 16.58 2.70 16.35
CA VAL A 180 17.14 1.87 15.28
C VAL A 180 18.42 1.23 15.77
N GLN A 181 18.54 -0.08 15.65
CA GLN A 181 19.73 -0.84 16.02
C GLN A 181 20.21 -1.65 14.81
N LEU A 182 21.48 -1.53 14.49
CA LEU A 182 22.11 -2.39 13.49
C LEU A 182 22.51 -3.71 14.14
N VAL A 183 22.21 -4.82 13.47
CA VAL A 183 22.46 -6.17 13.96
C VAL A 183 23.12 -7.02 12.86
N SER A 184 23.78 -8.11 13.25
CA SER A 184 24.27 -9.11 12.32
C SER A 184 23.14 -9.88 11.63
N GLY A 185 23.43 -10.58 10.55
CA GLY A 185 22.45 -11.44 9.89
C GLY A 185 21.94 -12.57 10.80
N GLU A 186 22.80 -13.15 11.65
CA GLU A 186 22.44 -14.18 12.61
C GLU A 186 21.50 -13.65 13.69
N GLU A 187 21.77 -12.46 14.22
CA GLU A 187 20.89 -11.79 15.18
C GLU A 187 19.54 -11.43 14.56
N LEU A 188 19.54 -10.96 13.29
CA LEU A 188 18.31 -10.65 12.58
C LEU A 188 17.41 -11.87 12.42
N GLU A 189 17.99 -13.05 12.08
CA GLU A 189 17.24 -14.31 11.98
C GLU A 189 16.66 -14.75 13.35
N ALA A 190 17.40 -14.55 14.43
CA ALA A 190 16.90 -14.83 15.77
C ALA A 190 15.72 -13.90 16.18
N LEU A 191 15.82 -12.61 15.83
CA LEU A 191 14.75 -11.62 16.06
C LEU A 191 13.53 -11.91 15.19
N ARG A 192 13.76 -12.29 13.94
CA ARG A 192 12.73 -12.71 13.00
C ARG A 192 11.91 -13.91 13.50
N ALA A 193 12.49 -14.78 14.33
CA ALA A 193 11.80 -15.94 14.90
C ALA A 193 10.79 -15.58 16.02
N ARG A 194 10.76 -14.33 16.52
CA ARG A 194 9.86 -13.92 17.60
C ARG A 194 8.42 -13.77 17.10
N GLU A 195 7.45 -14.18 17.90
CA GLU A 195 6.03 -14.25 17.54
C GLU A 195 5.44 -12.87 17.17
N THR A 196 5.80 -11.83 17.93
CA THR A 196 5.30 -10.46 17.72
C THR A 196 6.05 -9.68 16.64
N ALA A 197 7.04 -10.29 15.98
CA ALA A 197 7.89 -9.62 15.01
C ALA A 197 7.12 -9.16 13.76
N VAL A 198 7.30 -7.88 13.41
CA VAL A 198 6.89 -7.32 12.11
C VAL A 198 8.09 -7.35 11.19
N LEU A 199 7.97 -8.08 10.07
CA LEU A 199 9.08 -8.33 9.15
C LEU A 199 9.05 -7.31 8.00
N TYR A 200 10.16 -6.62 7.81
CA TYR A 200 10.37 -5.73 6.66
C TYR A 200 11.19 -6.45 5.60
N GLN A 201 10.57 -6.71 4.47
CA GLN A 201 11.17 -7.46 3.38
C GLN A 201 12.02 -6.56 2.48
N ASN A 202 13.02 -7.14 1.85
CA ASN A 202 13.85 -6.46 0.86
C ASN A 202 12.98 -6.01 -0.32
N PRO A 203 13.12 -4.76 -0.79
CA PRO A 203 12.23 -4.19 -1.82
C PRO A 203 12.34 -4.87 -3.18
N LEU A 204 13.43 -5.58 -3.45
CA LEU A 204 13.65 -6.29 -4.71
C LEU A 204 13.52 -7.81 -4.55
N PHE A 205 13.94 -8.34 -3.39
CA PHE A 205 13.94 -9.77 -3.06
C PHE A 205 13.01 -10.03 -1.87
N PRO A 206 11.70 -10.17 -2.08
CA PRO A 206 10.69 -10.18 -1.01
C PRO A 206 10.76 -11.40 -0.10
N ASP A 207 11.57 -12.40 -0.44
CA ASP A 207 11.87 -13.56 0.42
C ASP A 207 13.00 -13.27 1.44
N GLU A 208 13.72 -12.16 1.27
CA GLU A 208 14.78 -11.72 2.17
C GLU A 208 14.21 -10.67 3.16
N THR A 209 14.38 -10.89 4.46
CA THR A 209 14.04 -9.90 5.49
C THR A 209 15.24 -8.96 5.68
N GLU A 210 15.03 -7.65 5.52
CA GLU A 210 16.07 -6.65 5.73
C GLU A 210 16.03 -6.03 7.13
N ALA A 211 14.86 -6.05 7.76
CA ALA A 211 14.69 -5.50 9.10
C ALA A 211 13.51 -6.13 9.85
N VAL A 212 13.53 -5.99 11.17
CA VAL A 212 12.49 -6.47 12.09
C VAL A 212 12.10 -5.34 13.02
N TYR A 213 10.82 -5.12 13.23
CA TYR A 213 10.31 -4.28 14.30
C TYR A 213 9.64 -5.15 15.37
N LEU A 214 10.01 -4.90 16.62
CA LEU A 214 9.41 -5.55 17.79
C LEU A 214 8.52 -4.54 18.51
N PRO A 215 7.19 -4.65 18.38
CA PRO A 215 6.25 -3.72 19.00
C PRO A 215 6.38 -3.66 20.53
N ASP A 216 6.62 -4.80 21.19
CA ASP A 216 6.75 -4.92 22.63
C ASP A 216 7.96 -4.12 23.17
N GLU A 217 9.01 -4.04 22.39
CA GLU A 217 10.23 -3.30 22.73
C GLU A 217 10.25 -1.88 22.17
N LYS A 218 9.35 -1.59 21.23
CA LYS A 218 9.34 -0.36 20.41
C LYS A 218 10.70 -0.13 19.76
N ARG A 219 11.32 -1.20 19.20
CA ARG A 219 12.64 -1.17 18.58
C ARG A 219 12.58 -1.68 17.17
N TYR A 220 13.34 -1.02 16.31
CA TYR A 220 13.55 -1.38 14.93
C TYR A 220 14.99 -1.90 14.77
N TYR A 221 15.14 -3.11 14.26
CA TYR A 221 16.42 -3.80 14.05
C TYR A 221 16.65 -3.94 12.56
N HIS A 222 17.75 -3.36 12.07
CA HIS A 222 18.14 -3.43 10.67
C HIS A 222 19.32 -4.39 10.52
N GLY A 223 19.19 -5.36 9.62
CA GLY A 223 20.25 -6.29 9.26
C GLY A 223 21.31 -5.64 8.36
N PRO A 224 22.29 -6.42 7.90
CA PRO A 224 23.26 -5.96 6.92
C PRO A 224 22.59 -5.47 5.64
N ASP A 225 23.07 -4.35 5.09
CA ASP A 225 22.57 -3.84 3.82
C ASP A 225 22.83 -4.84 2.68
N THR A 226 21.77 -5.19 1.96
CA THR A 226 21.88 -5.92 0.69
C THR A 226 22.06 -4.91 -0.44
N PRO A 227 23.19 -4.88 -1.14
CA PRO A 227 23.36 -4.00 -2.28
C PRO A 227 22.34 -4.29 -3.37
N LEU A 228 21.62 -3.26 -3.81
CA LEU A 228 20.68 -3.36 -4.92
C LEU A 228 21.38 -3.01 -6.24
N PRO A 229 20.96 -3.63 -7.36
CA PRO A 229 21.46 -3.29 -8.68
C PRO A 229 21.03 -1.88 -9.09
N ASP A 230 21.58 -1.39 -10.20
CA ASP A 230 21.08 -0.17 -10.83
C ASP A 230 19.64 -0.40 -11.35
N LEU A 231 18.71 0.42 -10.87
CA LEU A 231 17.29 0.37 -11.20
C LEU A 231 16.85 1.55 -12.07
N SER A 232 17.79 2.30 -12.65
CA SER A 232 17.49 3.52 -13.43
C SER A 232 16.53 3.25 -14.60
N ASP A 233 16.77 2.19 -15.37
CA ASP A 233 15.90 1.79 -16.49
C ASP A 233 14.49 1.41 -16.02
N VAL A 234 14.37 0.67 -14.92
CA VAL A 234 13.08 0.30 -14.33
C VAL A 234 12.35 1.55 -13.85
N THR A 235 13.06 2.43 -13.14
CA THR A 235 12.52 3.71 -12.65
C THR A 235 11.98 4.56 -13.79
N ALA A 236 12.71 4.64 -14.92
CA ALA A 236 12.27 5.38 -16.09
C ALA A 236 10.97 4.81 -16.70
N LEU A 237 10.83 3.49 -16.75
CA LEU A 237 9.61 2.83 -17.22
C LEU A 237 8.42 3.09 -16.28
N LEU A 238 8.64 2.97 -14.97
CA LEU A 238 7.62 3.25 -13.96
C LEU A 238 7.21 4.74 -13.96
N ALA A 239 8.15 5.66 -14.21
CA ALA A 239 7.86 7.09 -14.35
C ALA A 239 6.99 7.38 -15.58
N GLN A 240 7.28 6.73 -16.72
CA GLN A 240 6.43 6.81 -17.90
C GLN A 240 5.03 6.22 -17.65
N ALA A 241 4.95 5.10 -16.94
CA ALA A 241 3.68 4.51 -16.55
C ALA A 241 2.87 5.46 -15.65
N LYS A 242 3.53 6.12 -14.68
CA LYS A 242 2.89 7.12 -13.81
C LYS A 242 2.37 8.29 -14.62
N ALA A 243 3.12 8.80 -15.60
CA ALA A 243 2.65 9.89 -16.47
C ALA A 243 1.38 9.51 -17.24
N LEU A 244 1.31 8.28 -17.79
CA LEU A 244 0.08 7.78 -18.44
C LEU A 244 -1.08 7.58 -17.46
N HIS A 245 -0.77 7.22 -16.21
CA HIS A 245 -1.79 7.14 -15.17
C HIS A 245 -2.33 8.53 -14.81
N ASP A 246 -1.48 9.55 -14.78
CA ASP A 246 -1.91 10.95 -14.53
C ASP A 246 -2.79 11.48 -15.69
N GLU A 247 -2.44 11.13 -16.95
CA GLU A 247 -3.30 11.44 -18.08
C GLU A 247 -4.67 10.74 -17.95
N LEU A 248 -4.69 9.51 -17.48
CA LEU A 248 -5.92 8.75 -17.22
C LEU A 248 -6.77 9.40 -16.12
N GLU A 249 -6.15 9.81 -15.01
CA GLU A 249 -6.81 10.54 -13.93
C GLU A 249 -7.37 11.88 -14.43
N ALA A 250 -6.65 12.58 -15.29
CA ALA A 250 -7.12 13.85 -15.88
C ALA A 250 -8.38 13.67 -16.73
N ILE A 251 -8.59 12.49 -17.34
CA ILE A 251 -9.86 12.17 -18.03
C ILE A 251 -10.99 11.91 -17.01
N TYR A 252 -10.71 11.21 -15.90
CA TYR A 252 -11.73 10.90 -14.91
C TYR A 252 -12.14 12.08 -14.06
N ASN A 253 -11.18 12.90 -13.62
CA ASN A 253 -11.38 13.95 -12.62
C ASN A 253 -12.54 14.93 -12.92
N PRO A 254 -12.74 15.42 -14.15
CA PRO A 254 -13.86 16.30 -14.48
C PRO A 254 -15.24 15.62 -14.34
N HIS A 255 -15.27 14.30 -14.25
CA HIS A 255 -16.47 13.48 -14.24
C HIS A 255 -16.70 12.79 -12.89
N VAL A 256 -16.07 13.28 -11.84
CA VAL A 256 -16.23 12.81 -10.44
C VAL A 256 -16.87 13.90 -9.60
N ASP A 257 -17.92 13.57 -8.88
CA ASP A 257 -18.49 14.45 -7.87
C ASP A 257 -17.66 14.40 -6.57
N PHE A 258 -16.54 15.12 -6.56
CA PHE A 258 -15.66 15.18 -5.40
C PHE A 258 -16.32 15.75 -4.15
N ALA A 259 -17.32 16.63 -4.29
CA ALA A 259 -18.03 17.16 -3.13
C ALA A 259 -18.73 16.02 -2.35
N ARG A 260 -19.35 15.09 -3.06
CA ARG A 260 -19.97 13.91 -2.46
C ARG A 260 -18.94 12.91 -1.91
N VAL A 261 -17.80 12.72 -2.60
CA VAL A 261 -16.70 11.89 -2.10
C VAL A 261 -16.18 12.41 -0.76
N TYR A 262 -15.92 13.72 -0.65
CA TYR A 262 -15.46 14.34 0.60
C TYR A 262 -16.53 14.34 1.68
N ALA A 263 -17.80 14.58 1.32
CA ALA A 263 -18.91 14.49 2.28
C ALA A 263 -19.00 13.07 2.88
N LEU A 264 -18.83 12.04 2.06
CA LEU A 264 -18.81 10.65 2.51
C LEU A 264 -17.60 10.38 3.44
N ALA A 265 -16.39 10.83 3.08
CA ALA A 265 -15.20 10.68 3.91
C ALA A 265 -15.37 11.33 5.28
N ASN A 266 -15.87 12.57 5.31
CA ASN A 266 -16.15 13.28 6.56
C ASN A 266 -17.24 12.59 7.39
N SER A 267 -18.27 12.02 6.76
CA SER A 267 -19.31 11.26 7.46
C SER A 267 -18.72 9.99 8.11
N HIS A 268 -17.82 9.28 7.42
CA HIS A 268 -17.11 8.14 7.99
C HIS A 268 -16.23 8.56 9.18
N ALA A 269 -15.43 9.61 9.03
CA ALA A 269 -14.62 10.16 10.11
C ALA A 269 -15.48 10.49 11.34
N LEU A 270 -16.58 11.20 11.15
CA LEU A 270 -17.48 11.59 12.25
C LEU A 270 -18.11 10.38 12.96
N ARG A 271 -18.45 9.31 12.25
CA ARG A 271 -19.00 8.09 12.84
C ARG A 271 -17.97 7.37 13.71
N LEU A 272 -16.75 7.20 13.20
CA LEU A 272 -15.67 6.55 13.93
C LEU A 272 -15.41 7.17 15.31
N PHE A 273 -15.60 8.48 15.46
CA PHE A 273 -15.37 9.19 16.73
C PHE A 273 -16.62 9.41 17.58
N LYS A 274 -17.81 9.04 17.09
CA LYS A 274 -19.06 9.12 17.86
C LYS A 274 -19.47 7.79 18.45
N GLU A 275 -19.05 6.69 17.83
CA GLU A 275 -19.43 5.32 18.22
C GLU A 275 -18.41 4.69 19.19
N ASN A 276 -17.30 5.40 19.45
CA ASN A 276 -16.26 5.08 20.41
C ASN A 276 -16.07 6.23 21.42
#